data_1611ea9a6efed5918373f10a55abc75f
#
_entry.id   1611ea9a6efed5918373f10a55abc75f
#
_cell.length_a   1.000
_cell.length_b   1.000
_cell.length_c   1.000
_cell.angle_alpha   90.00
_cell.angle_beta   90.00
_cell.angle_gamma   90.00
#
_symmetry.space_group_name_H-M   'P 1'
#
loop_
_entity.id
_entity.type
_entity.pdbx_description
1 polymer ?
#
loop_
_entity_poly.entity_id
_entity_poly.type
_entity_poly.pdbx_seq_one_letter_code
_entity_poly.pdbx_strand_id
1 'polypeptide(L)'
;MSTLGKYNRSVSIIGVGCTPFMYTVDHPETDGLTEGELFGYAALKAMEDAGVNPRDVDFYFHGEASPLNGSNYLTPNVQVANWFGMKGKGSIHHSEACCTGYLAIEQAVNAVASGKYNCVLTGAVEFGDSTPSPADNVESPKHPYKRDKMTMEKFLKTTSWLYDRTYTRSLMAGQELIYDDAAEWYVRTRGITAEQMNDALNWMCINNRRNASVNPLSLEKRTYESLAEEAGMTLDEYMNSPYNPKMGDYLRAGGVELKCEGAAAAIVC
;
A
#
# COMPACT_ATOMS: atom_id res chain seq x y z
N MET A 1 -24.44 -24.41 -4.42
CA MET A 1 -23.06 -24.39 -4.89
C MET A 1 -22.96 -23.32 -5.96
N SER A 2 -22.31 -22.20 -5.70
CA SER A 2 -22.08 -21.19 -6.72
C SER A 2 -21.11 -21.79 -7.75
N THR A 3 -21.55 -21.91 -8.98
CA THR A 3 -20.66 -22.16 -10.11
C THR A 3 -19.86 -20.88 -10.35
N LEU A 4 -18.81 -20.67 -9.59
CA LEU A 4 -17.74 -19.80 -10.01
C LEU A 4 -17.34 -20.27 -11.41
N GLY A 5 -17.41 -19.37 -12.40
CA GLY A 5 -17.12 -19.71 -13.78
C GLY A 5 -15.77 -20.42 -13.86
N LYS A 6 -15.73 -21.53 -14.58
CA LYS A 6 -14.46 -22.22 -14.81
C LYS A 6 -13.61 -21.32 -15.69
N TYR A 7 -12.42 -20.99 -15.20
CA TYR A 7 -11.41 -20.36 -16.05
C TYR A 7 -11.06 -21.29 -17.21
N ASN A 8 -10.78 -20.72 -18.37
CA ASN A 8 -10.48 -21.49 -19.60
C ASN A 8 -9.10 -22.16 -19.53
N ARG A 9 -8.20 -21.64 -18.70
CA ARG A 9 -6.86 -22.19 -18.51
C ARG A 9 -6.31 -21.88 -17.11
N SER A 10 -5.28 -22.62 -16.73
CA SER A 10 -4.51 -22.34 -15.50
C SER A 10 -3.74 -21.04 -15.65
N VAL A 11 -3.55 -20.35 -14.53
CA VAL A 11 -2.79 -19.11 -14.42
C VAL A 11 -1.74 -19.26 -13.34
N SER A 12 -0.56 -18.75 -13.60
CA SER A 12 0.56 -18.76 -12.67
C SER A 12 1.19 -17.37 -12.56
N ILE A 13 1.65 -17.02 -11.37
CA ILE A 13 2.58 -15.90 -11.17
C ILE A 13 3.98 -16.51 -11.33
N ILE A 14 4.74 -16.03 -12.33
CA ILE A 14 6.03 -16.58 -12.69
C ILE A 14 7.21 -15.69 -12.31
N GLY A 15 6.95 -14.47 -11.87
CA GLY A 15 7.97 -13.57 -11.39
C GLY A 15 7.35 -12.44 -10.56
N VAL A 16 8.11 -11.96 -9.59
CA VAL A 16 7.71 -10.88 -8.68
C VAL A 16 8.85 -9.89 -8.48
N GLY A 17 8.50 -8.63 -8.24
CA GLY A 17 9.47 -7.58 -7.95
C GLY A 17 8.88 -6.54 -7.01
N CYS A 18 9.69 -6.08 -6.07
CA CYS A 18 9.33 -5.00 -5.15
C CYS A 18 10.47 -4.00 -5.02
N THR A 19 10.13 -2.77 -4.76
CA THR A 19 11.06 -1.78 -4.19
C THR A 19 11.20 -2.02 -2.69
N PRO A 20 12.21 -1.46 -2.01
CA PRO A 20 12.11 -1.22 -0.60
C PRO A 20 10.87 -0.37 -0.29
N PHE A 21 10.15 -0.70 0.80
CA PHE A 21 9.00 0.07 1.28
C PHE A 21 9.48 1.02 2.37
N MET A 22 9.65 2.29 2.00
CA MET A 22 10.16 3.34 2.86
C MET A 22 9.89 4.71 2.23
N TYR A 23 10.35 5.77 2.87
CA TYR A 23 10.38 7.06 2.18
C TYR A 23 11.42 7.02 1.07
N THR A 24 11.02 7.38 -0.14
CA THR A 24 11.89 7.32 -1.33
C THR A 24 13.18 8.10 -1.14
N VAL A 25 13.08 9.25 -0.46
CA VAL A 25 14.21 10.14 -0.18
C VAL A 25 15.22 9.57 0.83
N ASP A 26 14.83 8.56 1.59
CA ASP A 26 15.65 7.99 2.66
C ASP A 26 16.43 6.74 2.21
N HIS A 27 16.19 6.27 0.97
CA HIS A 27 16.81 5.06 0.49
C HIS A 27 17.65 5.29 -0.78
N PRO A 28 18.94 4.87 -0.78
CA PRO A 28 19.85 5.14 -1.89
C PRO A 28 19.38 4.63 -3.25
N GLU A 29 18.67 3.51 -3.28
CA GLU A 29 18.18 2.89 -4.54
C GLU A 29 16.96 3.62 -5.12
N THR A 30 16.20 4.33 -4.29
CA THR A 30 14.94 4.95 -4.69
C THR A 30 14.97 6.47 -4.58
N ASP A 31 16.03 7.03 -4.01
CA ASP A 31 16.18 8.46 -3.86
C ASP A 31 16.17 9.18 -5.22
N GLY A 32 15.24 10.11 -5.38
CA GLY A 32 15.08 10.90 -6.59
C GLY A 32 14.27 10.20 -7.70
N LEU A 33 13.79 8.97 -7.50
CA LEU A 33 12.88 8.35 -8.46
C LEU A 33 11.51 9.04 -8.45
N THR A 34 10.94 9.16 -9.63
CA THR A 34 9.54 9.52 -9.82
C THR A 34 8.66 8.28 -9.58
N GLU A 35 7.37 8.49 -9.40
CA GLU A 35 6.40 7.42 -9.24
C GLU A 35 6.51 6.34 -10.34
N GLY A 36 6.57 6.77 -11.60
CA GLY A 36 6.68 5.84 -12.71
C GLY A 36 8.02 5.10 -12.77
N GLU A 37 9.11 5.73 -12.35
CA GLU A 37 10.42 5.07 -12.22
C GLU A 37 10.40 4.08 -11.05
N LEU A 38 9.72 4.40 -9.95
CA LEU A 38 9.53 3.49 -8.83
C LEU A 38 8.74 2.25 -9.25
N PHE A 39 7.65 2.43 -9.99
CA PHE A 39 6.92 1.31 -10.59
C PHE A 39 7.78 0.53 -11.59
N GLY A 40 8.51 1.24 -12.46
CA GLY A 40 9.42 0.64 -13.43
C GLY A 40 10.51 -0.23 -12.79
N TYR A 41 11.04 0.20 -11.65
CA TYR A 41 12.00 -0.57 -10.87
C TYR A 41 11.42 -1.93 -10.42
N ALA A 42 10.21 -1.92 -9.85
CA ALA A 42 9.53 -3.15 -9.46
C ALA A 42 9.18 -4.04 -10.67
N ALA A 43 8.72 -3.42 -11.76
CA ALA A 43 8.38 -4.12 -13.00
C ALA A 43 9.59 -4.83 -13.62
N LEU A 44 10.74 -4.16 -13.68
CA LEU A 44 11.98 -4.75 -14.20
C LEU A 44 12.46 -5.91 -13.33
N LYS A 45 12.39 -5.78 -12.01
CA LYS A 45 12.71 -6.90 -11.09
C LYS A 45 11.76 -8.10 -11.30
N ALA A 46 10.46 -7.86 -11.50
CA ALA A 46 9.52 -8.94 -11.77
C ALA A 46 9.79 -9.64 -13.11
N MET A 47 10.19 -8.88 -14.13
CA MET A 47 10.59 -9.44 -15.42
C MET A 47 11.89 -10.25 -15.31
N GLU A 48 12.87 -9.77 -14.54
CA GLU A 48 14.12 -10.48 -14.28
C GLU A 48 13.86 -11.79 -13.55
N ASP A 49 13.05 -11.79 -12.50
CA ASP A 49 12.66 -12.98 -11.74
C ASP A 49 11.93 -14.00 -12.62
N ALA A 50 11.06 -13.53 -13.51
CA ALA A 50 10.35 -14.36 -14.49
C ALA A 50 11.23 -14.85 -15.66
N GLY A 51 12.40 -14.27 -15.89
CA GLY A 51 13.23 -14.53 -17.07
C GLY A 51 12.61 -14.03 -18.39
N VAL A 52 11.76 -13.01 -18.34
CA VAL A 52 11.10 -12.42 -19.52
C VAL A 52 11.61 -11.02 -19.81
N ASN A 53 11.43 -10.58 -21.05
CA ASN A 53 11.76 -9.22 -21.49
C ASN A 53 10.45 -8.42 -21.70
N PRO A 54 10.49 -7.09 -21.74
CA PRO A 54 9.32 -6.27 -22.04
C PRO A 54 8.60 -6.64 -23.35
N ARG A 55 9.34 -7.11 -24.36
CA ARG A 55 8.76 -7.57 -25.63
C ARG A 55 7.86 -8.80 -25.48
N ASP A 56 8.13 -9.65 -24.50
CA ASP A 56 7.41 -10.90 -24.25
C ASP A 56 6.09 -10.66 -23.48
N VAL A 57 5.92 -9.48 -22.91
CA VAL A 57 4.71 -9.06 -22.21
C VAL A 57 3.67 -8.51 -23.19
N ASP A 58 2.45 -9.04 -23.16
CA ASP A 58 1.38 -8.65 -24.08
C ASP A 58 0.66 -7.39 -23.64
N PHE A 59 0.49 -7.23 -22.32
CA PHE A 59 -0.34 -6.19 -21.73
C PHE A 59 0.13 -5.85 -20.31
N TYR A 60 -0.19 -4.66 -19.78
CA TYR A 60 0.06 -4.41 -18.38
C TYR A 60 -1.07 -3.65 -17.66
N PHE A 61 -1.24 -3.97 -16.39
CA PHE A 61 -2.15 -3.30 -15.47
C PHE A 61 -1.34 -2.47 -14.48
N HIS A 62 -1.62 -1.18 -14.44
CA HIS A 62 -0.97 -0.21 -13.59
C HIS A 62 -1.92 0.23 -12.48
N GLY A 63 -1.53 -0.03 -11.25
CA GLY A 63 -2.29 0.35 -10.07
C GLY A 63 -1.68 1.56 -9.35
N GLU A 64 -2.54 2.45 -8.92
CA GLU A 64 -2.21 3.60 -8.09
C GLU A 64 -3.41 3.87 -7.19
N ALA A 65 -3.22 3.93 -5.87
CA ALA A 65 -4.33 4.02 -4.92
C ALA A 65 -5.13 5.31 -5.08
N SER A 66 -4.45 6.39 -5.40
CA SER A 66 -5.09 7.67 -5.67
C SER A 66 -4.27 8.50 -6.64
N PRO A 67 -4.82 8.90 -7.78
CA PRO A 67 -4.17 9.86 -8.66
C PRO A 67 -3.96 11.23 -8.00
N LEU A 68 -4.39 11.37 -6.76
CA LEU A 68 -4.27 12.58 -5.95
C LEU A 68 -3.03 12.56 -5.07
N ASN A 69 -2.34 11.43 -4.94
CA ASN A 69 -1.23 11.28 -3.99
C ASN A 69 0.15 11.64 -4.55
N GLY A 70 0.29 11.94 -5.81
CA GLY A 70 1.60 12.31 -6.35
C GLY A 70 1.69 12.32 -7.86
N SER A 71 0.85 11.56 -8.53
CA SER A 71 0.83 11.54 -9.98
C SER A 71 0.02 12.72 -10.52
N ASN A 72 0.71 13.60 -11.22
CA ASN A 72 0.08 14.59 -12.08
C ASN A 72 -0.23 14.02 -13.48
N TYR A 73 -0.15 12.71 -13.63
CA TYR A 73 -0.40 12.05 -14.90
C TYR A 73 -1.89 11.80 -15.10
N LEU A 74 -2.39 12.19 -16.27
CA LEU A 74 -3.76 11.87 -16.68
C LEU A 74 -3.93 10.39 -17.02
N THR A 75 -2.86 9.78 -17.52
CA THR A 75 -2.81 8.38 -17.95
C THR A 75 -1.48 7.77 -17.51
N PRO A 76 -1.28 7.51 -16.21
CA PRO A 76 0.01 7.08 -15.70
C PRO A 76 0.52 5.81 -16.39
N ASN A 77 -0.35 4.84 -16.64
CA ASN A 77 -0.02 3.63 -17.38
C ASN A 77 0.61 3.87 -18.76
N VAL A 78 0.18 4.90 -19.47
CA VAL A 78 0.74 5.23 -20.81
C VAL A 78 2.01 6.06 -20.70
N GLN A 79 1.99 7.04 -19.78
CA GLN A 79 3.09 7.99 -19.64
C GLN A 79 4.35 7.35 -19.08
N VAL A 80 4.22 6.39 -18.17
CA VAL A 80 5.36 5.68 -17.58
C VAL A 80 5.84 4.48 -18.39
N ALA A 81 5.07 4.02 -19.37
CA ALA A 81 5.37 2.82 -20.17
C ALA A 81 6.77 2.82 -20.80
N ASN A 82 7.30 4.00 -21.13
CA ASN A 82 8.63 4.13 -21.73
C ASN A 82 9.77 3.75 -20.78
N TRP A 83 9.58 3.91 -19.48
CA TRP A 83 10.65 3.78 -18.50
C TRP A 83 11.06 2.33 -18.22
N PHE A 84 10.17 1.37 -18.52
CA PHE A 84 10.43 -0.05 -18.35
C PHE A 84 10.12 -0.89 -19.59
N GLY A 85 10.19 -0.27 -20.77
CA GLY A 85 10.17 -0.97 -22.05
C GLY A 85 8.78 -1.37 -22.56
N MET A 86 7.70 -0.88 -21.96
CA MET A 86 6.31 -1.22 -22.33
C MET A 86 5.69 -0.24 -23.36
N LYS A 87 6.50 0.62 -23.98
CA LYS A 87 6.01 1.53 -25.02
C LYS A 87 5.30 0.77 -26.15
N GLY A 88 4.09 1.23 -26.49
CA GLY A 88 3.29 0.63 -27.55
C GLY A 88 2.52 -0.62 -27.15
N LYS A 89 2.65 -1.10 -25.93
CA LYS A 89 1.82 -2.18 -25.38
C LYS A 89 0.49 -1.64 -24.88
N GLY A 90 -0.54 -2.47 -24.91
CA GLY A 90 -1.82 -2.15 -24.29
C GLY A 90 -1.69 -2.09 -22.77
N SER A 91 -2.43 -1.17 -22.15
CA SER A 91 -2.39 -1.02 -20.69
C SER A 91 -3.68 -0.41 -20.15
N ILE A 92 -3.93 -0.66 -18.87
CA ILE A 92 -5.05 -0.05 -18.12
C ILE A 92 -4.52 0.44 -16.78
N HIS A 93 -5.02 1.59 -16.34
CA HIS A 93 -4.83 2.13 -15.00
C HIS A 93 -6.01 1.73 -14.11
N HIS A 94 -5.70 1.34 -12.86
CA HIS A 94 -6.66 1.02 -11.82
C HIS A 94 -6.45 1.91 -10.61
N SER A 95 -7.55 2.27 -9.96
CA SER A 95 -7.55 3.00 -8.70
C SER A 95 -8.74 2.57 -7.85
N GLU A 96 -8.46 1.83 -6.79
CA GLU A 96 -9.43 1.33 -5.81
C GLU A 96 -8.91 1.52 -4.38
N ALA A 97 -8.36 2.70 -4.12
CA ALA A 97 -7.77 3.04 -2.83
C ALA A 97 -6.80 1.93 -2.35
N CYS A 98 -6.92 1.50 -1.10
CA CYS A 98 -6.03 0.49 -0.50
C CYS A 98 -6.08 -0.89 -1.18
N CYS A 99 -7.13 -1.19 -1.96
CA CYS A 99 -7.31 -2.47 -2.66
C CYS A 99 -6.75 -2.48 -4.09
N THR A 100 -6.15 -1.39 -4.55
CA THR A 100 -5.70 -1.21 -5.93
C THR A 100 -4.75 -2.31 -6.40
N GLY A 101 -3.76 -2.69 -5.60
CA GLY A 101 -2.82 -3.75 -5.95
C GLY A 101 -3.48 -5.11 -6.10
N TYR A 102 -4.45 -5.42 -5.24
CA TYR A 102 -5.24 -6.65 -5.34
C TYR A 102 -6.06 -6.68 -6.64
N LEU A 103 -6.76 -5.59 -6.95
CA LEU A 103 -7.53 -5.47 -8.18
C LEU A 103 -6.66 -5.63 -9.43
N ALA A 104 -5.47 -5.04 -9.44
CA ALA A 104 -4.54 -5.16 -10.55
C ALA A 104 -4.14 -6.62 -10.81
N ILE A 105 -3.86 -7.40 -9.76
CA ILE A 105 -3.57 -8.84 -9.86
C ILE A 105 -4.80 -9.61 -10.34
N GLU A 106 -5.97 -9.34 -9.80
CA GLU A 106 -7.22 -10.00 -10.20
C GLU A 106 -7.50 -9.79 -11.69
N GLN A 107 -7.34 -8.58 -12.18
CA GLN A 107 -7.54 -8.28 -13.61
C GLN A 107 -6.50 -8.99 -14.49
N ALA A 108 -5.25 -9.09 -14.07
CA ALA A 108 -4.24 -9.84 -14.80
C ALA A 108 -4.57 -11.33 -14.85
N VAL A 109 -4.99 -11.92 -13.73
CA VAL A 109 -5.44 -13.31 -13.67
C VAL A 109 -6.63 -13.54 -14.61
N ASN A 110 -7.62 -12.67 -14.60
CA ASN A 110 -8.79 -12.76 -15.48
C ASN A 110 -8.40 -12.64 -16.96
N ALA A 111 -7.50 -11.74 -17.30
CA ALA A 111 -7.01 -11.52 -18.65
C ALA A 111 -6.27 -12.73 -19.22
N VAL A 112 -5.44 -13.38 -18.39
CA VAL A 112 -4.73 -14.61 -18.75
C VAL A 112 -5.68 -15.81 -18.77
N ALA A 113 -6.52 -15.99 -17.76
CA ALA A 113 -7.46 -17.10 -17.66
C ALA A 113 -8.49 -17.14 -18.80
N SER A 114 -8.90 -15.97 -19.29
CA SER A 114 -9.81 -15.84 -20.45
C SER A 114 -9.15 -16.21 -21.79
N GLY A 115 -7.81 -16.33 -21.81
CA GLY A 115 -7.04 -16.58 -23.04
C GLY A 115 -6.78 -15.32 -23.88
N LYS A 116 -7.18 -14.14 -23.41
CA LYS A 116 -6.96 -12.89 -24.15
C LYS A 116 -5.49 -12.52 -24.28
N TYR A 117 -4.70 -12.77 -23.25
CA TYR A 117 -3.26 -12.53 -23.18
C TYR A 117 -2.54 -13.77 -22.63
N ASN A 118 -1.26 -13.91 -22.96
CA ASN A 118 -0.43 -15.02 -22.47
C ASN A 118 0.50 -14.59 -21.36
N CYS A 119 1.00 -13.37 -21.41
CA CYS A 119 1.95 -12.83 -20.45
C CYS A 119 1.54 -11.40 -20.12
N VAL A 120 1.28 -11.15 -18.87
CA VAL A 120 0.75 -9.87 -18.37
C VAL A 120 1.62 -9.38 -17.22
N LEU A 121 2.08 -8.13 -17.31
CA LEU A 121 2.65 -7.40 -16.20
C LEU A 121 1.53 -6.75 -15.39
N THR A 122 1.58 -6.89 -14.08
CA THR A 122 0.63 -6.23 -13.18
C THR A 122 1.34 -5.71 -11.93
N GLY A 123 0.80 -4.70 -11.30
CA GLY A 123 1.34 -4.17 -10.06
C GLY A 123 0.74 -2.84 -9.67
N ALA A 124 1.24 -2.33 -8.57
CA ALA A 124 0.82 -1.02 -8.07
C ALA A 124 2.00 -0.26 -7.45
N VAL A 125 1.85 1.04 -7.40
CA VAL A 125 2.77 1.98 -6.78
C VAL A 125 2.02 2.91 -5.85
N GLU A 126 2.63 3.23 -4.72
CA GLU A 126 2.22 4.34 -3.86
C GLU A 126 3.38 5.30 -3.73
N PHE A 127 3.10 6.57 -3.95
CA PHE A 127 4.09 7.63 -3.99
C PHE A 127 3.50 8.94 -3.45
N GLY A 128 4.31 9.73 -2.76
CA GLY A 128 3.90 11.07 -2.32
C GLY A 128 3.89 11.28 -0.81
N ASP A 129 4.19 10.27 -0.02
CA ASP A 129 4.30 10.42 1.44
C ASP A 129 5.65 11.04 1.86
N SER A 130 6.70 10.91 1.03
CA SER A 130 7.98 11.60 1.24
C SER A 130 7.93 13.10 0.93
N THR A 131 6.89 13.57 0.26
CA THR A 131 6.76 15.00 0.03
C THR A 131 6.40 15.69 1.33
N PRO A 132 7.07 16.80 1.69
CA PRO A 132 6.72 17.58 2.87
C PRO A 132 5.23 17.91 2.88
N SER A 133 4.64 17.88 4.07
CA SER A 133 3.26 18.32 4.23
C SER A 133 3.06 19.70 3.62
N PRO A 134 1.92 19.98 2.97
CA PRO A 134 1.60 21.32 2.51
C PRO A 134 1.69 22.40 3.61
N ALA A 135 1.58 21.97 4.87
CA ALA A 135 1.77 22.86 6.03
C ALA A 135 3.22 23.31 6.20
N ASP A 136 4.17 22.54 5.72
CA ASP A 136 5.59 22.79 5.98
C ASP A 136 6.24 23.72 4.93
N ASN A 137 5.55 24.02 3.85
CA ASN A 137 5.98 24.92 2.75
C ASN A 137 7.39 24.66 2.22
N VAL A 138 7.93 23.46 2.47
CA VAL A 138 9.29 23.10 2.10
C VAL A 138 9.28 22.56 0.68
N GLU A 139 9.98 23.24 -0.22
CA GLU A 139 10.31 22.69 -1.54
C GLU A 139 11.35 21.60 -1.35
N SER A 140 10.99 20.35 -1.62
CA SER A 140 12.02 19.34 -1.78
C SER A 140 12.70 19.56 -3.13
N PRO A 141 14.01 19.78 -3.19
CA PRO A 141 14.72 19.87 -4.47
C PRO A 141 14.71 18.57 -5.26
N LYS A 142 14.37 17.45 -4.60
CA LYS A 142 14.29 16.11 -5.18
C LYS A 142 12.92 15.79 -5.76
N HIS A 143 11.87 16.46 -5.28
CA HIS A 143 10.50 16.30 -5.76
C HIS A 143 9.96 17.68 -6.16
N PRO A 144 10.16 18.11 -7.42
CA PRO A 144 9.71 19.41 -7.90
C PRO A 144 8.19 19.57 -7.93
N TYR A 145 7.46 18.49 -7.72
CA TYR A 145 5.99 18.49 -7.72
C TYR A 145 5.49 18.60 -6.29
N LYS A 146 5.11 19.81 -5.90
CA LYS A 146 4.41 20.04 -4.63
C LYS A 146 3.09 19.28 -4.65
N ARG A 147 2.77 18.59 -3.56
CA ARG A 147 1.37 18.21 -3.31
C ARG A 147 0.54 19.47 -3.34
N ASP A 148 -0.36 19.55 -4.30
CA ASP A 148 -1.29 20.64 -4.38
C ASP A 148 -2.22 20.59 -3.16
N LYS A 149 -2.22 21.65 -2.37
CA LYS A 149 -3.15 21.83 -1.25
C LYS A 149 -4.61 21.60 -1.68
N MET A 150 -4.95 22.00 -2.92
CA MET A 150 -6.26 21.78 -3.50
C MET A 150 -6.56 20.29 -3.69
N THR A 151 -5.56 19.49 -3.98
CA THR A 151 -5.69 18.02 -4.11
C THR A 151 -6.05 17.39 -2.78
N MET A 152 -5.37 17.79 -1.70
CA MET A 152 -5.71 17.34 -0.35
C MET A 152 -7.12 17.79 0.06
N GLU A 153 -7.50 19.03 -0.22
CA GLU A 153 -8.85 19.52 0.06
C GLU A 153 -9.92 18.74 -0.73
N LYS A 154 -9.65 18.39 -1.98
CA LYS A 154 -10.53 17.54 -2.79
C LYS A 154 -10.66 16.14 -2.21
N PHE A 155 -9.54 15.52 -1.85
CA PHE A 155 -9.55 14.21 -1.21
C PHE A 155 -10.37 14.22 0.08
N LEU A 156 -10.13 15.19 0.94
CA LEU A 156 -10.88 15.37 2.18
C LEU A 156 -12.37 15.61 1.95
N LYS A 157 -12.71 16.32 0.88
CA LYS A 157 -14.10 16.58 0.49
C LYS A 157 -14.76 15.33 -0.08
N THR A 158 -14.05 14.59 -0.88
CA THR A 158 -14.55 13.33 -1.49
C THR A 158 -14.75 12.24 -0.44
N THR A 159 -13.89 12.17 0.55
CA THR A 159 -14.01 11.18 1.64
C THR A 159 -14.94 11.64 2.78
N SER A 160 -15.50 12.83 2.69
CA SER A 160 -16.40 13.39 3.73
C SER A 160 -17.72 12.63 3.91
N TRP A 161 -18.06 11.76 2.98
CA TRP A 161 -19.20 10.85 3.13
C TRP A 161 -18.88 9.62 4.00
N LEU A 162 -17.59 9.27 4.16
CA LEU A 162 -17.14 8.23 5.07
C LEU A 162 -17.06 8.73 6.52
N TYR A 163 -16.88 10.02 6.70
CA TYR A 163 -16.72 10.64 8.02
C TYR A 163 -17.61 11.86 8.12
N ASP A 164 -18.34 11.97 9.21
CA ASP A 164 -18.93 13.27 9.58
C ASP A 164 -17.79 14.25 9.91
N ARG A 165 -17.62 15.25 9.05
CA ARG A 165 -16.54 16.25 9.18
C ARG A 165 -16.63 17.06 10.46
N THR A 166 -17.83 17.21 10.99
CA THR A 166 -18.08 18.01 12.18
C THR A 166 -17.90 17.21 13.46
N TYR A 167 -18.27 15.94 13.41
CA TYR A 167 -18.32 15.06 14.57
C TYR A 167 -17.10 14.11 14.63
N THR A 168 -16.97 13.25 13.67
CA THR A 168 -16.02 12.14 13.72
C THR A 168 -14.60 12.63 13.52
N ARG A 169 -14.38 13.57 12.60
CA ARG A 169 -13.05 14.03 12.25
C ARG A 169 -12.42 14.99 13.25
N SER A 170 -13.23 15.67 14.04
CA SER A 170 -12.73 16.51 15.15
C SER A 170 -12.22 15.65 16.32
N LEU A 171 -12.63 14.39 16.38
CA LEU A 171 -12.27 13.45 17.45
C LEU A 171 -11.12 12.53 17.05
N MET A 172 -10.99 12.16 15.77
CA MET A 172 -9.98 11.23 15.28
C MET A 172 -9.58 11.50 13.82
N ALA A 173 -8.39 11.02 13.45
CA ALA A 173 -7.68 11.45 12.26
C ALA A 173 -7.79 10.48 11.06
N GLY A 174 -8.94 9.90 10.76
CA GLY A 174 -9.02 9.24 9.46
C GLY A 174 -9.64 7.83 9.44
N GLN A 175 -9.04 6.90 8.68
CA GLN A 175 -9.55 5.55 8.45
C GLN A 175 -9.57 4.70 9.73
N GLU A 176 -8.73 5.01 10.69
CA GLU A 176 -8.60 4.33 11.97
C GLU A 176 -9.94 4.17 12.68
N LEU A 177 -10.81 5.16 12.55
CA LEU A 177 -12.17 5.10 13.08
C LEU A 177 -13.00 3.97 12.51
N ILE A 178 -12.95 3.77 11.18
CA ILE A 178 -13.73 2.73 10.52
C ILE A 178 -13.30 1.34 11.02
N TYR A 179 -11.99 1.17 11.22
CA TYR A 179 -11.46 -0.09 11.73
C TYR A 179 -11.74 -0.28 13.21
N ASP A 180 -11.76 0.80 13.99
CA ASP A 180 -12.15 0.76 15.39
C ASP A 180 -13.65 0.44 15.56
N ASP A 181 -14.52 1.07 14.76
CA ASP A 181 -15.94 0.73 14.67
C ASP A 181 -16.18 -0.72 14.24
N ALA A 182 -15.36 -1.23 13.30
CA ALA A 182 -15.42 -2.61 12.87
C ALA A 182 -15.01 -3.57 14.01
N ALA A 183 -14.03 -3.20 14.82
CA ALA A 183 -13.64 -3.97 16.00
C ALA A 183 -14.77 -4.00 17.04
N GLU A 184 -15.40 -2.86 17.31
CA GLU A 184 -16.57 -2.78 18.18
C GLU A 184 -17.72 -3.66 17.69
N TRP A 185 -18.05 -3.58 16.39
CA TRP A 185 -19.06 -4.43 15.78
C TRP A 185 -18.73 -5.93 15.93
N TYR A 186 -17.46 -6.30 15.75
CA TYR A 186 -16.99 -7.67 15.91
C TYR A 186 -17.15 -8.15 17.36
N VAL A 187 -16.75 -7.34 18.34
CA VAL A 187 -16.94 -7.63 19.77
C VAL A 187 -18.40 -7.92 20.08
N ARG A 188 -19.31 -7.03 19.66
CA ARG A 188 -20.75 -7.18 19.90
C ARG A 188 -21.34 -8.40 19.23
N THR A 189 -20.96 -8.70 18.00
CA THR A 189 -21.57 -9.78 17.21
C THR A 189 -21.01 -11.15 17.52
N ARG A 190 -19.75 -11.23 18.00
CA ARG A 190 -19.07 -12.47 18.34
C ARG A 190 -19.11 -12.82 19.81
N GLY A 191 -19.58 -11.91 20.66
CA GLY A 191 -19.68 -12.13 22.10
C GLY A 191 -18.34 -12.30 22.81
N ILE A 192 -17.27 -11.71 22.25
CA ILE A 192 -15.96 -11.63 22.90
C ILE A 192 -15.89 -10.37 23.76
N THR A 193 -14.95 -10.33 24.70
CA THR A 193 -14.74 -9.14 25.53
C THR A 193 -13.85 -8.11 24.82
N ALA A 194 -13.93 -6.86 25.26
CA ALA A 194 -13.03 -5.80 24.79
C ALA A 194 -11.55 -6.15 25.10
N GLU A 195 -11.29 -6.79 26.23
CA GLU A 195 -9.95 -7.25 26.61
C GLU A 195 -9.44 -8.29 25.61
N GLN A 196 -10.24 -9.32 25.29
CA GLN A 196 -9.88 -10.32 24.28
C GLN A 196 -9.59 -9.70 22.91
N MET A 197 -10.34 -8.67 22.51
CA MET A 197 -10.09 -7.95 21.27
C MET A 197 -8.75 -7.19 21.33
N ASN A 198 -8.50 -6.46 22.42
CA ASN A 198 -7.25 -5.74 22.62
C ASN A 198 -6.04 -6.68 22.59
N ASP A 199 -6.12 -7.83 23.28
CA ASP A 199 -5.07 -8.84 23.29
C ASP A 199 -4.79 -9.39 21.89
N ALA A 200 -5.85 -9.71 21.15
CA ALA A 200 -5.72 -10.22 19.79
C ALA A 200 -5.05 -9.18 18.86
N LEU A 201 -5.45 -7.90 18.94
CA LEU A 201 -4.87 -6.82 18.18
C LEU A 201 -3.40 -6.56 18.55
N ASN A 202 -3.07 -6.56 19.85
CA ASN A 202 -1.69 -6.45 20.30
C ASN A 202 -0.83 -7.60 19.78
N TRP A 203 -1.31 -8.84 19.85
CA TRP A 203 -0.60 -10.01 19.31
C TRP A 203 -0.38 -9.91 17.80
N MET A 204 -1.38 -9.45 17.07
CA MET A 204 -1.24 -9.22 15.63
C MET A 204 -0.13 -8.20 15.34
N CYS A 205 -0.12 -7.08 16.06
CA CYS A 205 0.90 -6.04 15.91
C CYS A 205 2.31 -6.57 16.23
N ILE A 206 2.46 -7.29 17.34
CA ILE A 206 3.74 -7.89 17.76
C ILE A 206 4.26 -8.84 16.67
N ASN A 207 3.40 -9.74 16.19
CA ASN A 207 3.79 -10.72 15.19
C ASN A 207 4.16 -10.07 13.84
N ASN A 208 3.38 -9.08 13.40
CA ASN A 208 3.68 -8.32 12.19
C ASN A 208 5.02 -7.59 12.31
N ARG A 209 5.31 -6.99 13.45
CA ARG A 209 6.57 -6.28 13.70
C ARG A 209 7.78 -7.23 13.75
N ARG A 210 7.62 -8.43 14.32
CA ARG A 210 8.64 -9.48 14.26
C ARG A 210 8.96 -9.87 12.83
N ASN A 211 7.95 -10.08 11.99
CA ASN A 211 8.12 -10.40 10.58
C ASN A 211 8.76 -9.22 9.81
N ALA A 212 8.34 -7.99 10.09
CA ALA A 212 8.91 -6.79 9.48
C ALA A 212 10.40 -6.65 9.79
N SER A 213 10.83 -6.96 11.03
CA SER A 213 12.23 -6.81 11.45
C SER A 213 13.21 -7.65 10.65
N VAL A 214 12.77 -8.80 10.15
CA VAL A 214 13.59 -9.72 9.34
C VAL A 214 13.38 -9.57 7.82
N ASN A 215 12.36 -8.82 7.40
CA ASN A 215 12.12 -8.54 5.99
C ASN A 215 13.05 -7.41 5.50
N PRO A 216 13.97 -7.65 4.55
CA PRO A 216 14.90 -6.64 4.07
C PRO A 216 14.21 -5.43 3.43
N LEU A 217 13.00 -5.62 2.90
CA LEU A 217 12.23 -4.57 2.21
C LEU A 217 11.31 -3.76 3.15
N SER A 218 11.19 -4.13 4.41
CA SER A 218 10.32 -3.43 5.36
C SER A 218 10.95 -2.12 5.86
N LEU A 219 10.11 -1.11 6.06
CA LEU A 219 10.48 0.15 6.68
C LEU A 219 10.92 -0.06 8.14
N GLU A 220 10.14 -0.81 8.91
CA GLU A 220 10.38 -1.01 10.33
C GLU A 220 11.26 -2.24 10.61
N LYS A 221 12.34 -2.00 11.34
CA LYS A 221 13.34 -3.03 11.70
C LYS A 221 13.36 -3.38 13.18
N ARG A 222 12.80 -2.54 14.05
CA ARG A 222 12.77 -2.78 15.48
C ARG A 222 11.52 -3.55 15.88
N THR A 223 11.67 -4.56 16.73
CA THR A 223 10.55 -5.30 17.30
C THR A 223 9.95 -4.55 18.49
N TYR A 224 8.73 -4.88 18.87
CA TYR A 224 8.13 -4.32 20.10
C TYR A 224 8.85 -4.80 21.36
N GLU A 225 9.45 -5.98 21.34
CA GLU A 225 10.31 -6.47 22.43
C GLU A 225 11.52 -5.57 22.64
N SER A 226 12.21 -5.19 21.56
CA SER A 226 13.36 -4.29 21.67
C SER A 226 12.97 -2.90 22.14
N LEU A 227 11.83 -2.40 21.70
CA LEU A 227 11.30 -1.11 22.15
C LEU A 227 10.87 -1.15 23.63
N ALA A 228 10.30 -2.24 24.09
CA ALA A 228 9.94 -2.44 25.49
C ALA A 228 11.18 -2.50 26.38
N GLU A 229 12.22 -3.23 25.94
CA GLU A 229 13.50 -3.31 26.64
C GLU A 229 14.16 -1.93 26.75
N GLU A 230 14.22 -1.16 25.66
CA GLU A 230 14.72 0.21 25.65
C GLU A 230 13.96 1.13 26.63
N ALA A 231 12.64 0.90 26.78
CA ALA A 231 11.80 1.65 27.71
C ALA A 231 11.86 1.14 29.15
N GLY A 232 12.56 0.04 29.41
CA GLY A 232 12.62 -0.58 30.74
C GLY A 232 11.31 -1.23 31.18
N MET A 233 10.51 -1.71 30.23
CA MET A 233 9.18 -2.30 30.43
C MET A 233 9.13 -3.74 29.95
N THR A 234 8.17 -4.51 30.47
CA THR A 234 7.78 -5.76 29.82
C THR A 234 7.05 -5.47 28.51
N LEU A 235 6.98 -6.44 27.60
CA LEU A 235 6.28 -6.29 26.33
C LEU A 235 4.79 -5.93 26.54
N ASP A 236 4.13 -6.57 27.49
CA ASP A 236 2.73 -6.31 27.80
C ASP A 236 2.52 -4.88 28.34
N GLU A 237 3.38 -4.44 29.26
CA GLU A 237 3.35 -3.06 29.77
C GLU A 237 3.56 -2.06 28.64
N TYR A 238 4.52 -2.30 27.75
CA TYR A 238 4.79 -1.43 26.59
C TYR A 238 3.59 -1.33 25.65
N MET A 239 3.02 -2.46 25.27
CA MET A 239 1.87 -2.52 24.35
C MET A 239 0.63 -1.83 24.91
N ASN A 240 0.50 -1.74 26.24
CA ASN A 240 -0.61 -1.10 26.93
C ASN A 240 -0.28 0.29 27.50
N SER A 241 0.90 0.84 27.22
CA SER A 241 1.41 2.10 27.74
C SER A 241 1.11 3.30 26.80
N PRO A 242 1.43 4.52 27.24
CA PRO A 242 1.43 5.70 26.39
C PRO A 242 2.43 5.66 25.21
N TYR A 243 3.40 4.75 25.18
CA TYR A 243 4.29 4.52 24.04
C TYR A 243 3.55 3.86 22.86
N ASN A 244 2.44 3.20 23.13
CA ASN A 244 1.51 2.66 22.17
C ASN A 244 0.09 3.23 22.44
N PRO A 245 -0.12 4.54 22.19
CA PRO A 245 -1.33 5.22 22.61
C PRO A 245 -2.57 4.65 21.92
N LYS A 246 -3.69 4.72 22.61
CA LYS A 246 -4.99 4.42 22.01
C LYS A 246 -5.32 5.44 20.92
N MET A 247 -5.79 4.92 19.78
CA MET A 247 -6.32 5.68 18.65
C MET A 247 -7.85 5.67 18.63
N GLY A 248 -8.45 4.69 19.31
CA GLY A 248 -9.88 4.49 19.49
C GLY A 248 -10.15 3.69 20.76
N ASP A 249 -11.27 3.03 20.82
CA ASP A 249 -11.63 2.16 21.96
C ASP A 249 -10.80 0.86 21.96
N TYR A 250 -10.48 0.34 20.78
CA TYR A 250 -9.75 -0.91 20.57
C TYR A 250 -8.39 -0.72 19.93
N LEU A 251 -8.31 0.13 18.90
CA LEU A 251 -7.08 0.35 18.15
C LEU A 251 -6.06 1.17 18.93
N ARG A 252 -4.81 0.78 18.77
CA ARG A 252 -3.64 1.52 19.24
C ARG A 252 -2.72 1.90 18.09
N ALA A 253 -1.84 2.86 18.32
CA ALA A 253 -0.91 3.37 17.31
C ALA A 253 -0.07 2.27 16.64
N GLY A 254 0.31 1.25 17.39
CA GLY A 254 1.04 0.09 16.85
C GLY A 254 0.26 -0.77 15.87
N GLY A 255 -1.06 -0.65 15.84
CA GLY A 255 -1.94 -1.28 14.85
C GLY A 255 -2.19 -0.44 13.61
N VAL A 256 -1.70 0.79 13.59
CA VAL A 256 -1.81 1.69 12.44
C VAL A 256 -0.56 1.57 11.60
N GLU A 257 -0.74 1.34 10.30
CA GLU A 257 0.35 1.23 9.36
C GLU A 257 1.09 2.56 9.22
N LEU A 258 2.42 2.49 9.18
CA LEU A 258 3.23 3.64 8.85
C LEU A 258 3.08 3.97 7.38
N LYS A 259 2.92 5.22 7.08
CA LYS A 259 2.92 5.70 5.70
C LYS A 259 4.31 5.51 5.10
N CYS A 260 4.35 4.90 3.94
CA CYS A 260 5.59 4.73 3.18
C CYS A 260 5.28 4.71 1.68
N GLU A 261 6.32 4.82 0.90
CA GLU A 261 6.27 4.72 -0.55
C GLU A 261 6.81 3.36 -0.99
N GLY A 262 6.40 2.93 -2.15
CA GLY A 262 6.89 1.69 -2.72
C GLY A 262 6.08 1.24 -3.92
N ALA A 263 6.65 0.27 -4.62
CA ALA A 263 6.00 -0.40 -5.73
C ALA A 263 6.21 -1.91 -5.65
N ALA A 264 5.21 -2.64 -6.12
CA ALA A 264 5.29 -4.08 -6.30
C ALA A 264 4.71 -4.47 -7.65
N ALA A 265 5.31 -5.43 -8.31
CA ALA A 265 4.87 -5.93 -9.60
C ALA A 265 4.98 -7.45 -9.68
N ALA A 266 4.20 -8.05 -10.59
CA ALA A 266 4.21 -9.46 -10.87
C ALA A 266 4.04 -9.73 -12.37
N ILE A 267 4.59 -10.83 -12.84
CA ILE A 267 4.34 -11.39 -14.17
C ILE A 267 3.39 -12.56 -14.03
N VAL A 268 2.29 -12.49 -14.76
CA VAL A 268 1.19 -13.47 -14.76
C VAL A 268 1.06 -14.10 -16.13
N CYS A 269 1.10 -15.44 -16.18
CA CYS A 269 0.99 -16.22 -17.41
C CYS A 269 -0.01 -17.37 -17.30
#